data_fc6de5d35959a4747a5c20d024b1ff6a
#
_entry.id   fc6de5d35959a4747a5c20d024b1ff6a
#
_cell.length_a   1.000
_cell.length_b   1.000
_cell.length_c   1.000
_cell.angle_alpha   90.00
_cell.angle_beta   90.00
_cell.angle_gamma   90.00
#
_symmetry.space_group_name_H-M   'P 1'
#
loop_
_entity.id
_entity.type
_entity.pdbx_description
1 polymer ?
#
loop_
_entity_poly.entity_id
_entity_poly.type
_entity_poly.pdbx_seq_one_letter_code
_entity_poly.pdbx_strand_id
1 'polypeptide(L)'
;MSIILLAFSSLAYAQRSDTYNMWFQYLLSAKLTDKSTLTALSQYRSFDLAYDTRLFLVSAYVDYEVADDVRPALGAMFLTLNSYKADGGKRTRYEKRPFQQVSLGGNIGRTSVSHRFRVEERFINNPNEFVLRLRYLISLRIPFNKADQPEQYYGILKNEIRMNAKKDEPFDSNRLTAGFGRKLGKNAAVEIAWINQVETGRPSNYAYVGYRNNFDWRKNK
;
A
#
# COMPACT_ATOMS: atom_id res chain seq x y z
N MET A 1 -37.35 -8.95 -12.61
CA MET A 1 -35.95 -8.48 -12.38
C MET A 1 -35.83 -8.14 -10.90
N SER A 2 -35.32 -9.08 -10.09
CA SER A 2 -35.22 -8.92 -8.63
C SER A 2 -33.81 -8.45 -8.30
N ILE A 3 -33.71 -7.23 -7.77
CA ILE A 3 -32.47 -6.64 -7.29
C ILE A 3 -32.20 -7.25 -5.92
N ILE A 4 -31.18 -8.10 -5.82
CA ILE A 4 -30.66 -8.61 -4.54
C ILE A 4 -29.84 -7.48 -3.92
N LEU A 5 -30.42 -6.77 -2.97
CA LEU A 5 -29.73 -5.84 -2.07
C LEU A 5 -28.97 -6.72 -1.06
N LEU A 6 -27.67 -6.92 -1.29
CA LEU A 6 -26.77 -7.45 -0.28
C LEU A 6 -26.59 -6.35 0.79
N ALA A 7 -27.38 -6.46 1.85
CA ALA A 7 -27.17 -5.69 3.07
C ALA A 7 -25.85 -6.13 3.71
N PHE A 8 -24.80 -5.33 3.56
CA PHE A 8 -23.64 -5.36 4.42
C PHE A 8 -24.06 -4.88 5.81
N SER A 9 -24.50 -5.81 6.65
CA SER A 9 -24.59 -5.56 8.08
C SER A 9 -23.17 -5.46 8.62
N SER A 10 -22.60 -4.28 8.54
CA SER A 10 -21.43 -3.91 9.32
C SER A 10 -21.86 -3.94 10.79
N LEU A 11 -21.54 -5.01 11.49
CA LEU A 11 -21.48 -4.99 12.94
C LEU A 11 -20.41 -3.94 13.31
N ALA A 12 -20.87 -2.70 13.49
CA ALA A 12 -20.09 -1.66 14.10
C ALA A 12 -19.88 -2.05 15.55
N TYR A 13 -18.86 -2.87 15.80
CA TYR A 13 -18.28 -2.94 17.12
C TYR A 13 -17.63 -1.58 17.37
N ALA A 14 -18.35 -0.72 18.05
CA ALA A 14 -17.83 0.52 18.60
C ALA A 14 -16.71 0.17 19.57
N GLN A 15 -15.49 0.02 19.05
CA GLN A 15 -14.30 -0.12 19.87
C GLN A 15 -13.79 1.28 20.16
N ARG A 16 -13.84 1.64 21.42
CA ARG A 16 -13.12 2.73 22.03
C ARG A 16 -11.62 2.56 21.75
N SER A 17 -11.15 3.00 20.61
CA SER A 17 -9.76 3.30 20.39
C SER A 17 -9.64 4.82 20.37
N ASP A 18 -9.17 5.39 21.46
CA ASP A 18 -8.89 6.82 21.60
C ASP A 18 -7.66 7.25 20.77
N THR A 19 -7.25 6.44 19.80
CA THR A 19 -6.06 6.69 19.00
C THR A 19 -6.44 6.92 17.54
N TYR A 20 -6.17 8.13 17.05
CA TYR A 20 -6.29 8.49 15.64
C TYR A 20 -5.06 8.00 14.90
N ASN A 21 -5.13 6.79 14.36
CA ASN A 21 -4.01 6.24 13.59
C ASN A 21 -3.84 7.01 12.28
N MET A 22 -2.66 7.58 12.08
CA MET A 22 -2.30 8.26 10.84
C MET A 22 -1.33 7.42 10.02
N TRP A 23 -1.42 7.59 8.71
CA TRP A 23 -0.52 6.95 7.75
C TRP A 23 -0.10 7.96 6.69
N PHE A 24 1.13 8.42 6.77
CA PHE A 24 1.74 9.28 5.77
C PHE A 24 2.59 8.45 4.81
N GLN A 25 2.51 8.77 3.52
CA GLN A 25 3.28 8.10 2.49
C GLN A 25 3.83 9.07 1.46
N TYR A 26 5.11 8.92 1.15
CA TYR A 26 5.73 9.52 -0.02
C TYR A 26 6.08 8.42 -1.03
N LEU A 27 5.69 8.60 -2.29
CA LEU A 27 6.01 7.70 -3.39
C LEU A 27 6.69 8.49 -4.50
N LEU A 28 7.88 8.06 -4.87
CA LEU A 28 8.62 8.53 -6.02
C LEU A 28 8.67 7.43 -7.07
N SER A 29 8.37 7.77 -8.33
CA SER A 29 8.59 6.91 -9.49
C SER A 29 9.42 7.66 -10.51
N ALA A 30 10.50 7.06 -11.00
CA ALA A 30 11.41 7.65 -11.97
C ALA A 30 11.63 6.70 -13.15
N LYS A 31 11.29 7.12 -14.36
CA LYS A 31 11.65 6.39 -15.57
C LYS A 31 13.15 6.44 -15.76
N LEU A 32 13.81 5.28 -15.82
CA LEU A 32 15.25 5.14 -16.05
C LEU A 32 15.54 4.91 -17.54
N THR A 33 14.67 4.09 -18.17
CA THR A 33 14.65 3.81 -19.62
C THR A 33 13.20 3.77 -20.09
N ASP A 34 12.95 3.49 -21.36
CA ASP A 34 11.58 3.32 -21.86
C ASP A 34 10.85 2.14 -21.21
N LYS A 35 11.60 1.13 -20.76
CA LYS A 35 11.06 -0.09 -20.16
C LYS A 35 11.30 -0.20 -18.65
N SER A 36 12.24 0.54 -18.08
CA SER A 36 12.62 0.42 -16.66
C SER A 36 12.17 1.62 -15.85
N THR A 37 11.62 1.35 -14.64
CA THR A 37 11.23 2.38 -13.69
C THR A 37 11.80 2.05 -12.31
N LEU A 38 12.41 3.03 -11.67
CA LEU A 38 12.75 2.99 -10.25
C LEU A 38 11.57 3.55 -9.45
N THR A 39 11.12 2.80 -8.46
CA THR A 39 10.12 3.29 -7.49
C THR A 39 10.73 3.28 -6.09
N ALA A 40 10.64 4.41 -5.39
CA ALA A 40 11.01 4.55 -4.00
C ALA A 40 9.79 4.95 -3.17
N LEU A 41 9.69 4.42 -1.97
CA LEU A 41 8.58 4.60 -1.05
C LEU A 41 9.08 4.87 0.35
N SER A 42 8.53 5.89 1.00
CA SER A 42 8.66 6.13 2.43
C SER A 42 7.28 6.14 3.08
N GLN A 43 7.16 5.52 4.25
CA GLN A 43 5.92 5.53 5.03
C GLN A 43 6.22 5.83 6.49
N TYR A 44 5.38 6.65 7.07
CA TYR A 44 5.30 6.90 8.50
C TYR A 44 3.90 6.59 8.98
N ARG A 45 3.78 5.83 10.06
CA ARG A 45 2.50 5.56 10.72
C ARG A 45 2.64 5.87 12.20
N SER A 46 1.62 6.46 12.77
CA SER A 46 1.54 6.78 14.18
C SER A 46 0.36 6.08 14.84
N PHE A 47 0.43 5.95 16.18
CA PHE A 47 -0.69 5.55 17.01
C PHE A 47 -1.62 6.72 17.33
N ASP A 48 -1.17 7.95 17.08
CA ASP A 48 -1.88 9.21 17.22
C ASP A 48 -1.75 10.06 15.95
N LEU A 49 -1.95 11.37 16.05
CA LEU A 49 -1.87 12.26 14.89
C LEU A 49 -0.48 12.32 14.27
N ALA A 50 0.62 12.37 15.07
CA ALA A 50 1.97 12.50 14.53
C ALA A 50 3.11 12.09 15.47
N TYR A 51 2.92 12.07 16.78
CA TYR A 51 4.01 12.00 17.75
C TYR A 51 4.39 10.59 18.16
N ASP A 52 3.43 9.67 18.20
CA ASP A 52 3.67 8.31 18.66
C ASP A 52 3.92 7.37 17.48
N THR A 53 5.18 7.19 17.14
CA THR A 53 5.60 6.37 15.99
C THR A 53 5.21 4.91 16.17
N ARG A 54 4.37 4.40 15.27
CA ARG A 54 4.05 2.98 15.13
C ARG A 54 4.97 2.28 14.14
N LEU A 55 5.20 2.90 12.98
CA LEU A 55 6.03 2.32 11.92
C LEU A 55 6.71 3.42 11.11
N PHE A 56 7.98 3.20 10.83
CA PHE A 56 8.70 3.89 9.78
C PHE A 56 9.23 2.87 8.78
N LEU A 57 9.05 3.13 7.46
CA LEU A 57 9.42 2.22 6.41
C LEU A 57 10.00 2.98 5.24
N VAL A 58 11.08 2.44 4.67
CA VAL A 58 11.62 2.83 3.38
C VAL A 58 11.72 1.60 2.48
N SER A 59 11.43 1.77 1.20
CA SER A 59 11.48 0.71 0.21
C SER A 59 11.90 1.26 -1.14
N ALA A 60 12.65 0.48 -1.92
CA ALA A 60 12.91 0.78 -3.31
C ALA A 60 12.87 -0.51 -4.14
N TYR A 61 12.46 -0.37 -5.40
CA TYR A 61 12.50 -1.45 -6.37
C TYR A 61 12.66 -0.91 -7.79
N VAL A 62 13.19 -1.75 -8.65
CA VAL A 62 13.23 -1.50 -10.10
C VAL A 62 12.33 -2.50 -10.78
N ASP A 63 11.43 -2.02 -11.61
CA ASP A 63 10.61 -2.83 -12.50
C ASP A 63 11.09 -2.72 -13.95
N TYR A 64 10.78 -3.74 -14.73
CA TYR A 64 11.08 -3.81 -16.15
C TYR A 64 9.84 -4.29 -16.92
N GLU A 65 9.46 -3.61 -17.97
CA GLU A 65 8.34 -3.99 -18.83
C GLU A 65 8.76 -5.08 -19.81
N VAL A 66 8.26 -6.31 -19.58
CA VAL A 66 8.57 -7.49 -20.39
C VAL A 66 7.54 -7.72 -21.49
N ALA A 67 6.32 -7.25 -21.27
CA ALA A 67 5.21 -7.25 -22.22
C ALA A 67 4.27 -6.09 -21.85
N ASP A 68 3.31 -5.78 -22.72
CA ASP A 68 2.32 -4.75 -22.44
C ASP A 68 1.66 -4.99 -21.11
N ASP A 69 1.74 -3.97 -20.23
CA ASP A 69 1.16 -3.99 -18.88
C ASP A 69 1.71 -5.08 -17.94
N VAL A 70 2.81 -5.79 -18.28
CA VAL A 70 3.43 -6.81 -17.44
C VAL A 70 4.81 -6.35 -16.96
N ARG A 71 4.94 -6.11 -15.64
CA ARG A 71 6.13 -5.55 -15.02
C ARG A 71 6.62 -6.39 -13.83
N PRO A 72 7.56 -7.34 -14.04
CA PRO A 72 8.33 -7.91 -12.95
C PRO A 72 9.25 -6.87 -12.31
N ALA A 73 9.53 -7.05 -11.01
CA ALA A 73 10.40 -6.17 -10.26
C ALA A 73 11.12 -6.90 -9.12
N LEU A 74 12.30 -6.37 -8.79
CA LEU A 74 13.09 -6.75 -7.63
C LEU A 74 13.28 -5.52 -6.74
N GLY A 75 13.22 -5.73 -5.44
CA GLY A 75 13.37 -4.64 -4.50
C GLY A 75 13.68 -5.07 -3.08
N ALA A 76 13.87 -4.07 -2.24
CA ALA A 76 14.09 -4.27 -0.82
C ALA A 76 13.31 -3.23 0.00
N MET A 77 13.06 -3.59 1.25
CA MET A 77 12.34 -2.78 2.20
C MET A 77 13.00 -2.91 3.57
N PHE A 78 13.12 -1.78 4.27
CA PHE A 78 13.59 -1.70 5.64
C PHE A 78 12.53 -1.00 6.47
N LEU A 79 12.25 -1.52 7.65
CA LEU A 79 11.29 -0.89 8.53
C LEU A 79 11.61 -1.07 10.00
N THR A 80 11.13 -0.12 10.78
CA THR A 80 11.01 -0.22 12.22
C THR A 80 9.53 -0.28 12.58
N LEU A 81 9.19 -1.16 13.51
CA LEU A 81 7.83 -1.32 14.02
C LEU A 81 7.84 -1.27 15.54
N ASN A 82 7.10 -0.33 16.10
CA ASN A 82 6.85 -0.22 17.52
C ASN A 82 5.50 -0.85 17.89
N SER A 83 5.46 -1.53 19.01
CA SER A 83 4.24 -2.07 19.61
C SER A 83 4.26 -1.82 21.11
N TYR A 84 3.10 -1.61 21.71
CA TYR A 84 2.99 -1.52 23.15
C TYR A 84 2.98 -2.92 23.78
N LYS A 85 3.68 -3.05 24.91
CA LYS A 85 3.63 -4.22 25.78
C LYS A 85 2.47 -4.07 26.75
N ALA A 86 2.12 -5.16 27.45
CA ALA A 86 1.11 -5.14 28.50
C ALA A 86 1.47 -4.23 29.69
N ASP A 87 2.76 -4.01 29.93
CA ASP A 87 3.29 -3.13 30.97
C ASP A 87 3.33 -1.64 30.58
N GLY A 88 2.82 -1.29 29.39
CA GLY A 88 2.84 0.07 28.83
C GLY A 88 4.17 0.46 28.16
N GLY A 89 5.22 -0.34 28.29
CA GLY A 89 6.49 -0.10 27.61
C GLY A 89 6.38 -0.35 26.11
N LYS A 90 7.30 0.24 25.32
CA LYS A 90 7.39 -0.02 23.88
C LYS A 90 8.40 -1.10 23.55
N ARG A 91 8.05 -1.93 22.57
CA ARG A 91 8.95 -2.88 21.93
C ARG A 91 9.17 -2.46 20.49
N THR A 92 10.43 -2.30 20.10
CA THR A 92 10.82 -1.99 18.72
C THR A 92 11.31 -3.26 18.02
N ARG A 93 10.82 -3.49 16.82
CA ARG A 93 11.29 -4.50 15.88
C ARG A 93 11.86 -3.83 14.64
N TYR A 94 12.91 -4.44 14.10
CA TYR A 94 13.48 -4.06 12.81
C TYR A 94 13.26 -5.21 11.83
N GLU A 95 12.95 -4.88 10.59
CA GLU A 95 12.79 -5.89 9.57
C GLU A 95 13.52 -5.46 8.29
N LYS A 96 14.20 -6.43 7.66
CA LYS A 96 14.76 -6.34 6.32
C LYS A 96 13.93 -7.25 5.43
N ARG A 97 13.50 -6.76 4.27
CA ARG A 97 12.61 -7.52 3.38
C ARG A 97 13.03 -7.35 1.94
N PRO A 98 13.94 -8.18 1.42
CA PRO A 98 14.00 -8.36 -0.03
C PRO A 98 12.65 -8.87 -0.53
N PHE A 99 12.31 -8.54 -1.78
CA PHE A 99 11.08 -9.00 -2.37
C PHE A 99 11.16 -9.07 -3.90
N GLN A 100 10.36 -9.97 -4.46
CA GLN A 100 10.08 -10.08 -5.87
C GLN A 100 8.60 -9.76 -6.09
N GLN A 101 8.28 -9.09 -7.18
CA GLN A 101 6.89 -8.84 -7.55
C GLN A 101 6.67 -8.89 -9.04
N VAL A 102 5.42 -9.13 -9.43
CA VAL A 102 4.91 -8.89 -10.78
C VAL A 102 3.68 -7.99 -10.66
N SER A 103 3.67 -6.94 -11.46
CA SER A 103 2.51 -6.06 -11.62
C SER A 103 1.90 -6.27 -12.99
N LEU A 104 0.57 -6.38 -13.03
CA LEU A 104 -0.22 -6.46 -14.25
C LEU A 104 -1.12 -5.22 -14.29
N GLY A 105 -1.15 -4.52 -15.43
CA GLY A 105 -1.99 -3.35 -15.65
C GLY A 105 -3.16 -3.66 -16.59
N GLY A 106 -4.08 -2.73 -16.71
CA GLY A 106 -5.19 -2.78 -17.65
C GLY A 106 -6.20 -1.68 -17.39
N ASN A 107 -7.19 -1.59 -18.27
CA ASN A 107 -8.28 -0.63 -18.14
C ASN A 107 -9.62 -1.31 -18.37
N ILE A 108 -10.62 -0.95 -17.57
CA ILE A 108 -12.02 -1.30 -17.77
C ILE A 108 -12.74 0.03 -18.06
N GLY A 109 -13.00 0.30 -19.34
CA GLY A 109 -13.44 1.61 -19.77
C GLY A 109 -12.39 2.68 -19.41
N ARG A 110 -12.77 3.63 -18.57
CA ARG A 110 -11.86 4.71 -18.10
C ARG A 110 -11.15 4.38 -16.78
N THR A 111 -11.55 3.30 -16.13
CA THR A 111 -10.98 2.88 -14.85
C THR A 111 -9.70 2.10 -15.07
N SER A 112 -8.59 2.58 -14.54
CA SER A 112 -7.35 1.81 -14.53
C SER A 112 -7.42 0.75 -13.44
N VAL A 113 -7.09 -0.48 -13.81
CA VAL A 113 -7.04 -1.65 -12.91
C VAL A 113 -5.59 -2.13 -12.84
N SER A 114 -5.09 -2.39 -11.67
CA SER A 114 -3.77 -3.02 -11.52
C SER A 114 -3.81 -4.14 -10.49
N HIS A 115 -3.07 -5.19 -10.81
CA HIS A 115 -2.83 -6.33 -9.93
C HIS A 115 -1.36 -6.36 -9.57
N ARG A 116 -1.03 -6.74 -8.35
CA ARG A 116 0.35 -6.94 -7.92
C ARG A 116 0.45 -8.19 -7.06
N PHE A 117 1.26 -9.11 -7.51
CA PHE A 117 1.68 -10.28 -6.75
C PHE A 117 3.08 -10.02 -6.22
N ARG A 118 3.30 -10.24 -4.93
CA ARG A 118 4.61 -10.02 -4.29
C ARG A 118 4.92 -11.14 -3.31
N VAL A 119 6.17 -11.59 -3.36
CA VAL A 119 6.78 -12.46 -2.36
C VAL A 119 7.77 -11.63 -1.55
N GLU A 120 7.66 -11.63 -0.24
CA GLU A 120 8.54 -10.93 0.69
C GLU A 120 9.25 -11.93 1.60
N GLU A 121 10.57 -11.87 1.64
CA GLU A 121 11.43 -12.61 2.58
C GLU A 121 11.66 -11.70 3.79
N ARG A 122 10.97 -11.98 4.89
CA ARG A 122 11.00 -11.12 6.08
C ARG A 122 12.03 -11.64 7.08
N PHE A 123 13.14 -10.92 7.21
CA PHE A 123 14.11 -11.11 8.26
C PHE A 123 13.77 -10.16 9.39
N ILE A 124 13.23 -10.71 10.46
CA ILE A 124 12.71 -9.98 11.62
C ILE A 124 13.72 -10.15 12.75
N ASN A 125 14.00 -9.07 13.47
CA ASN A 125 14.69 -9.18 14.74
C ASN A 125 13.74 -8.89 15.91
N ASN A 126 14.09 -9.35 17.09
CA ASN A 126 13.39 -9.11 18.34
C ASN A 126 11.90 -9.58 18.36
N PRO A 127 11.64 -10.92 18.34
CA PRO A 127 12.61 -12.01 18.26
C PRO A 127 13.16 -12.22 16.87
N ASN A 128 14.28 -12.97 16.75
CA ASN A 128 14.80 -13.33 15.45
C ASN A 128 13.88 -14.36 14.79
N GLU A 129 13.38 -14.01 13.62
CA GLU A 129 12.45 -14.86 12.88
C GLU A 129 12.59 -14.62 11.38
N PHE A 130 12.46 -15.68 10.59
CA PHE A 130 12.29 -15.62 9.15
C PHE A 130 10.88 -16.00 8.76
N VAL A 131 10.22 -15.17 7.94
CA VAL A 131 8.86 -15.42 7.45
C VAL A 131 8.79 -15.11 5.96
N LEU A 132 8.44 -16.10 5.16
CA LEU A 132 8.05 -15.87 3.77
C LEU A 132 6.61 -15.39 3.72
N ARG A 133 6.34 -14.27 3.03
CA ARG A 133 5.00 -13.69 2.93
C ARG A 133 4.60 -13.46 1.48
N LEU A 134 3.41 -13.93 1.15
CA LEU A 134 2.75 -13.70 -0.12
C LEU A 134 1.78 -12.53 0.01
N ARG A 135 1.73 -11.68 -1.00
CA ARG A 135 0.80 -10.54 -1.04
C ARG A 135 0.17 -10.45 -2.42
N TYR A 136 -1.13 -10.24 -2.42
CA TYR A 136 -1.88 -9.87 -3.61
C TYR A 136 -2.60 -8.56 -3.38
N LEU A 137 -2.44 -7.62 -4.30
CA LEU A 137 -3.11 -6.32 -4.31
C LEU A 137 -3.87 -6.17 -5.62
N ILE A 138 -5.14 -5.80 -5.52
CA ILE A 138 -5.91 -5.22 -6.61
C ILE A 138 -6.13 -3.73 -6.31
N SER A 139 -5.97 -2.88 -7.33
CA SER A 139 -6.15 -1.43 -7.20
C SER A 139 -6.92 -0.89 -8.38
N LEU A 140 -7.95 -0.11 -8.08
CA LEU A 140 -8.76 0.63 -9.04
C LEU A 140 -8.47 2.12 -8.91
N ARG A 141 -8.33 2.79 -10.05
CA ARG A 141 -8.24 4.24 -10.15
C ARG A 141 -9.32 4.72 -11.11
N ILE A 142 -10.28 5.47 -10.58
CA ILE A 142 -11.52 5.86 -11.24
C ILE A 142 -11.47 7.35 -11.53
N PRO A 143 -11.25 7.80 -12.79
CA PRO A 143 -11.24 9.23 -13.12
C PRO A 143 -12.64 9.83 -12.99
N PHE A 144 -12.74 11.01 -12.38
CA PHE A 144 -14.02 11.73 -12.22
C PHE A 144 -14.29 12.76 -13.31
N ASN A 145 -13.26 13.15 -14.06
CA ASN A 145 -13.41 14.09 -15.16
C ASN A 145 -14.13 13.45 -16.37
N LYS A 146 -14.72 14.29 -17.23
CA LYS A 146 -15.27 13.83 -18.51
C LYS A 146 -14.17 13.22 -19.39
N ALA A 147 -14.56 12.44 -20.40
CA ALA A 147 -13.63 11.70 -21.23
C ALA A 147 -12.71 12.62 -22.06
N ASP A 148 -13.18 13.80 -22.43
CA ASP A 148 -12.49 14.82 -23.21
C ASP A 148 -11.58 15.74 -22.39
N GLN A 149 -11.57 15.57 -21.06
CA GLN A 149 -10.79 16.39 -20.14
C GLN A 149 -9.65 15.61 -19.49
N PRO A 150 -8.48 16.24 -19.25
CA PRO A 150 -7.39 15.60 -18.53
C PRO A 150 -7.83 15.21 -17.13
N GLU A 151 -7.44 14.03 -16.70
CA GLU A 151 -7.74 13.55 -15.34
C GLU A 151 -7.09 14.48 -14.29
N GLN A 152 -7.90 15.16 -13.52
CA GLN A 152 -7.47 16.00 -12.40
C GLN A 152 -7.81 15.36 -11.06
N TYR A 153 -9.00 14.77 -10.94
CA TYR A 153 -9.49 14.11 -9.74
C TYR A 153 -9.82 12.65 -10.03
N TYR A 154 -9.54 11.78 -9.07
CA TYR A 154 -9.81 10.36 -9.19
C TYR A 154 -10.15 9.70 -7.85
N GLY A 155 -11.00 8.69 -7.92
CA GLY A 155 -11.27 7.76 -6.83
C GLY A 155 -10.20 6.67 -6.76
N ILE A 156 -9.97 6.17 -5.56
CA ILE A 156 -9.04 5.09 -5.27
C ILE A 156 -9.79 4.02 -4.50
N LEU A 157 -9.74 2.78 -4.99
CA LEU A 157 -10.19 1.61 -4.25
C LEU A 157 -9.14 0.52 -4.36
N LYS A 158 -8.68 -0.01 -3.21
CA LYS A 158 -7.66 -1.06 -3.18
C LYS A 158 -8.04 -2.12 -2.17
N ASN A 159 -7.76 -3.37 -2.51
CA ASN A 159 -7.78 -4.48 -1.56
C ASN A 159 -6.45 -5.23 -1.62
N GLU A 160 -5.84 -5.46 -0.47
CA GLU A 160 -4.59 -6.20 -0.35
C GLU A 160 -4.72 -7.30 0.68
N ILE A 161 -4.57 -8.55 0.24
CA ILE A 161 -4.46 -9.70 1.13
C ILE A 161 -2.99 -10.07 1.32
N ARG A 162 -2.63 -10.46 2.53
CA ARG A 162 -1.30 -10.88 2.94
C ARG A 162 -1.39 -12.21 3.65
N MET A 163 -0.55 -13.17 3.22
CA MET A 163 -0.50 -14.53 3.74
C MET A 163 0.94 -14.88 4.09
N ASN A 164 1.15 -15.45 5.26
CA ASN A 164 2.45 -15.99 5.66
C ASN A 164 2.54 -17.46 5.25
N ALA A 165 3.69 -17.90 4.78
CA ALA A 165 3.98 -19.32 4.56
C ALA A 165 4.34 -19.97 5.91
N LYS A 166 3.42 -19.89 6.86
CA LYS A 166 3.47 -20.49 8.20
C LYS A 166 2.28 -21.40 8.39
N LYS A 167 2.51 -22.62 8.88
CA LYS A 167 1.45 -23.64 9.04
C LYS A 167 0.36 -23.17 9.99
N ASP A 168 0.73 -22.57 11.11
CA ASP A 168 -0.21 -22.25 12.20
C ASP A 168 -0.77 -20.82 12.10
N GLU A 169 -0.17 -19.93 11.30
CA GLU A 169 -0.59 -18.54 11.11
C GLU A 169 -0.54 -18.13 9.63
N PRO A 170 -1.30 -18.77 8.73
CA PRO A 170 -1.23 -18.47 7.31
C PRO A 170 -1.79 -17.09 6.95
N PHE A 171 -2.83 -16.61 7.65
CA PHE A 171 -3.40 -15.29 7.42
C PHE A 171 -2.62 -14.22 8.19
N ASP A 172 -2.02 -13.25 7.48
CA ASP A 172 -1.37 -12.10 8.10
C ASP A 172 -2.36 -10.94 8.26
N SER A 173 -2.99 -10.55 7.16
CA SER A 173 -3.97 -9.45 7.19
C SER A 173 -4.64 -9.23 5.84
N ASN A 174 -5.79 -8.57 5.87
CA ASN A 174 -6.43 -7.94 4.73
C ASN A 174 -6.51 -6.44 4.92
N ARG A 175 -6.33 -5.68 3.84
CA ARG A 175 -6.38 -4.23 3.86
C ARG A 175 -7.28 -3.71 2.76
N LEU A 176 -8.33 -3.00 3.15
CA LEU A 176 -9.19 -2.23 2.28
C LEU A 176 -8.78 -0.75 2.34
N THR A 177 -8.67 -0.10 1.18
CA THR A 177 -8.38 1.33 1.07
C THR A 177 -9.41 1.96 0.15
N ALA A 178 -10.04 3.04 0.61
CA ALA A 178 -10.96 3.86 -0.19
C ALA A 178 -10.59 5.33 -0.03
N GLY A 179 -10.50 6.07 -1.13
CA GLY A 179 -10.04 7.45 -1.06
C GLY A 179 -10.12 8.21 -2.37
N PHE A 180 -9.52 9.39 -2.35
CA PHE A 180 -9.50 10.34 -3.45
C PHE A 180 -8.09 10.83 -3.71
N GLY A 181 -7.80 11.13 -4.98
CA GLY A 181 -6.56 11.74 -5.39
C GLY A 181 -6.81 12.97 -6.25
N ARG A 182 -5.89 13.92 -6.17
CA ARG A 182 -5.82 15.09 -7.03
C ARG A 182 -4.43 15.19 -7.65
N LYS A 183 -4.38 15.32 -8.98
CA LYS A 183 -3.14 15.66 -9.68
C LYS A 183 -2.78 17.12 -9.43
N LEU A 184 -1.52 17.36 -9.08
CA LEU A 184 -0.91 18.69 -8.93
C LEU A 184 0.04 18.90 -10.12
N GLY A 185 -0.55 19.17 -11.28
CA GLY A 185 0.18 19.24 -12.55
C GLY A 185 0.53 17.86 -13.14
N LYS A 186 1.61 17.80 -13.94
CA LYS A 186 1.98 16.60 -14.73
C LYS A 186 2.65 15.51 -13.87
N ASN A 187 3.39 15.91 -12.85
CA ASN A 187 4.37 15.05 -12.18
C ASN A 187 4.07 14.78 -10.71
N ALA A 188 3.02 15.37 -10.15
CA ALA A 188 2.71 15.22 -8.74
C ALA A 188 1.22 14.93 -8.51
N ALA A 189 0.92 14.26 -7.40
CA ALA A 189 -0.45 14.06 -6.91
C ALA A 189 -0.47 13.95 -5.39
N VAL A 190 -1.58 14.40 -4.80
CA VAL A 190 -1.92 14.19 -3.40
C VAL A 190 -3.07 13.21 -3.32
N GLU A 191 -3.02 12.31 -2.36
CA GLU A 191 -4.05 11.29 -2.10
C GLU A 191 -4.46 11.37 -0.63
N ILE A 192 -5.76 11.32 -0.37
CA ILE A 192 -6.32 11.12 0.97
C ILE A 192 -7.20 9.87 0.93
N ALA A 193 -7.12 9.05 1.96
CA ALA A 193 -7.90 7.81 2.01
C ALA A 193 -8.17 7.38 3.45
N TRP A 194 -9.18 6.53 3.58
CA TRP A 194 -9.38 5.69 4.73
C TRP A 194 -8.85 4.30 4.44
N ILE A 195 -8.13 3.73 5.41
CA ILE A 195 -7.60 2.37 5.33
C ILE A 195 -8.13 1.57 6.50
N ASN A 196 -8.81 0.48 6.21
CA ASN A 196 -9.17 -0.55 7.19
C ASN A 196 -8.22 -1.74 7.02
N GLN A 197 -7.55 -2.13 8.09
CA GLN A 197 -6.66 -3.28 8.12
C GLN A 197 -7.17 -4.29 9.15
N VAL A 198 -7.55 -5.46 8.68
CA VAL A 198 -7.96 -6.59 9.52
C VAL A 198 -6.77 -7.52 9.67
N GLU A 199 -6.33 -7.75 10.89
CA GLU A 199 -5.32 -8.72 11.30
C GLU A 199 -6.00 -9.82 12.11
N THR A 200 -5.28 -10.87 12.49
CA THR A 200 -5.79 -11.85 13.45
C THR A 200 -6.09 -11.14 14.77
N GLY A 201 -7.37 -10.94 15.07
CA GLY A 201 -7.85 -10.26 16.29
C GLY A 201 -8.65 -8.99 16.00
N ARG A 202 -8.04 -7.84 15.96
CA ARG A 202 -8.76 -6.56 15.89
C ARG A 202 -8.47 -5.75 14.63
N PRO A 203 -9.50 -5.15 14.00
CA PRO A 203 -9.27 -4.24 12.89
C PRO A 203 -8.61 -2.94 13.36
N SER A 204 -7.74 -2.38 12.52
CA SER A 204 -7.14 -1.06 12.70
C SER A 204 -7.58 -0.14 11.56
N ASN A 205 -7.98 1.08 11.90
CA ASN A 205 -8.34 2.09 10.93
C ASN A 205 -7.26 3.19 10.88
N TYR A 206 -6.99 3.71 9.68
CA TYR A 206 -6.02 4.78 9.46
C TYR A 206 -6.63 5.86 8.57
N ALA A 207 -6.40 7.11 8.95
CA ALA A 207 -6.46 8.20 8.02
C ALA A 207 -5.14 8.24 7.24
N TYR A 208 -5.23 8.24 5.91
CA TYR A 208 -4.09 8.17 5.02
C TYR A 208 -3.91 9.49 4.26
N VAL A 209 -2.67 9.96 4.20
CA VAL A 209 -2.23 11.05 3.35
C VAL A 209 -1.03 10.59 2.54
N GLY A 210 -1.15 10.64 1.23
CA GLY A 210 -0.10 10.26 0.29
C GLY A 210 0.31 11.42 -0.61
N TYR A 211 1.60 11.53 -0.88
CA TYR A 211 2.15 12.40 -1.90
C TYR A 211 2.96 11.58 -2.89
N ARG A 212 2.75 11.84 -4.18
CA ARG A 212 3.39 11.09 -5.27
C ARG A 212 4.10 12.05 -6.20
N ASN A 213 5.33 11.67 -6.60
CA ASN A 213 6.06 12.31 -7.67
C ASN A 213 6.42 11.31 -8.77
N ASN A 214 6.33 11.76 -10.02
CA ASN A 214 6.80 11.02 -11.17
C ASN A 214 7.90 11.84 -11.86
N PHE A 215 9.04 11.22 -12.13
CA PHE A 215 10.18 11.83 -12.80
C PHE A 215 10.51 11.08 -14.08
N ASP A 216 11.09 11.77 -15.01
CA ASP A 216 11.70 11.21 -16.21
C ASP A 216 13.22 11.46 -16.14
N TRP A 217 13.97 10.41 -15.79
CA TRP A 217 15.43 10.46 -15.68
C TRP A 217 16.12 9.82 -16.88
N ARG A 218 15.37 9.54 -17.94
CA ARG A 218 15.99 9.05 -19.16
C ARG A 218 16.97 10.10 -19.67
N LYS A 219 18.19 9.64 -20.01
CA LYS A 219 19.15 10.52 -20.69
C LYS A 219 18.54 10.92 -22.04
N ASN A 220 18.39 12.21 -22.23
CA ASN A 220 18.02 12.72 -23.57
C ASN A 220 19.06 12.21 -24.56
N LYS A 221 18.58 11.50 -25.57
CA LYS A 221 19.40 11.10 -26.73
C LYS A 221 19.62 12.29 -27.62
#